data_e8629345f5dea34998dc8b596ad6b01d
#
_entry.id   e8629345f5dea34998dc8b596ad6b01d
#
_cell.length_a   1.000
_cell.length_b   1.000
_cell.length_c   1.000
_cell.angle_alpha   90.00
_cell.angle_beta   90.00
_cell.angle_gamma   90.00
#
_symmetry.space_group_name_H-M   'P 1'
#
loop_
_entity.id
_entity.type
_entity.pdbx_description
1 polymer ?
#
loop_
_entity_poly.entity_id
_entity_poly.type
_entity_poly.pdbx_seq_one_letter_code
_entity_poly.pdbx_strand_id
1 'polypeptide(L)'
;VDGDVRLRLVEGPAWNSLHGGNVPAVVPDGDSAQQVAVLADIPVAYGGSGPLLIDLAGAPGRGVRVPSARLGEILIALTSGTLTFDQLVRDMDVTGMYQGDRGRPAFPAPAAPPHRAFPVLPATDAALLVRTCFDDEDGWHALLADLHGADEKGWVGADLDPDEIDVENYPLMARVVDDRAFEDLQPGQVPALVPPEVHTTLVALADARTFAEAGRPLTVVDLYDTPGQPAVLPCNKVGSLACNLEIANMDFHEFVAQKDVKPWWEAP
;
A
#
# COMPACT_ATOMS: atom_id res chain seq x y z
N VAL A 1 13.87 -16.12 -28.64
CA VAL A 1 14.04 -16.83 -27.36
C VAL A 1 12.65 -17.25 -26.95
N ASP A 2 12.29 -18.51 -27.21
CA ASP A 2 11.05 -19.11 -26.66
C ASP A 2 11.26 -19.29 -25.16
N GLY A 3 10.78 -18.32 -24.40
CA GLY A 3 10.78 -18.40 -22.93
C GLY A 3 9.48 -19.02 -22.47
N ASP A 4 9.46 -20.31 -22.20
CA ASP A 4 8.34 -20.96 -21.52
C ASP A 4 8.25 -20.45 -20.08
N VAL A 5 7.23 -19.66 -19.76
CA VAL A 5 6.89 -19.35 -18.36
C VAL A 5 6.05 -20.50 -17.83
N ARG A 6 6.50 -21.12 -16.74
CA ARG A 6 5.75 -22.16 -16.04
C ARG A 6 5.13 -21.61 -14.77
N LEU A 7 3.80 -21.68 -14.67
CA LEU A 7 3.07 -21.39 -13.45
C LEU A 7 2.83 -22.69 -12.66
N ARG A 8 3.13 -22.66 -11.37
CA ARG A 8 2.72 -23.70 -10.44
C ARG A 8 1.42 -23.29 -9.78
N LEU A 9 0.35 -24.04 -10.03
CA LEU A 9 -0.92 -23.83 -9.35
C LEU A 9 -0.81 -24.34 -7.90
N VAL A 10 -1.25 -23.49 -6.96
CA VAL A 10 -1.36 -23.81 -5.53
C VAL A 10 -2.80 -23.56 -5.12
N GLU A 11 -3.49 -24.58 -4.65
CA GLU A 11 -4.88 -24.53 -4.21
C GLU A 11 -5.02 -25.16 -2.83
N GLY A 12 -5.98 -24.70 -2.04
CA GLY A 12 -6.36 -25.32 -0.78
C GLY A 12 -6.98 -24.34 0.22
N PRO A 13 -7.72 -24.85 1.22
CA PRO A 13 -8.41 -24.03 2.22
C PRO A 13 -7.48 -23.12 3.02
N ALA A 14 -6.20 -23.49 3.16
CA ALA A 14 -5.20 -22.67 3.85
C ALA A 14 -4.92 -21.32 3.17
N TRP A 15 -5.31 -21.18 1.90
CA TRP A 15 -5.12 -19.97 1.10
C TRP A 15 -6.38 -19.11 1.01
N ASN A 16 -7.48 -19.55 1.60
CA ASN A 16 -8.68 -18.74 1.71
C ASN A 16 -8.34 -17.49 2.55
N SER A 17 -8.76 -16.34 2.08
CA SER A 17 -8.48 -15.04 2.71
C SER A 17 -7.02 -14.59 2.67
N LEU A 18 -6.18 -15.20 1.81
CA LEU A 18 -4.83 -14.69 1.57
C LEU A 18 -4.92 -13.36 0.81
N HIS A 19 -4.40 -12.32 1.42
CA HIS A 19 -4.26 -11.01 0.78
C HIS A 19 -2.92 -10.90 0.04
N GLY A 20 -2.88 -10.09 -1.02
CA GLY A 20 -1.69 -9.93 -1.85
C GLY A 20 -0.44 -9.54 -1.05
N GLY A 21 -0.57 -8.65 -0.09
CA GLY A 21 0.53 -8.21 0.78
C GLY A 21 1.15 -9.32 1.62
N ASN A 22 0.36 -10.36 1.96
CA ASN A 22 0.81 -11.49 2.77
C ASN A 22 1.46 -12.62 1.97
N VAL A 23 1.38 -12.56 0.63
CA VAL A 23 1.97 -13.60 -0.25
C VAL A 23 3.45 -13.82 0.00
N PRO A 24 4.30 -12.78 0.19
CA PRO A 24 5.72 -12.99 0.44
C PRO A 24 6.01 -13.85 1.68
N ALA A 25 5.19 -13.75 2.73
CA ALA A 25 5.38 -14.48 3.97
C ALA A 25 5.10 -15.99 3.85
N VAL A 26 4.36 -16.40 2.81
CA VAL A 26 3.97 -17.80 2.58
C VAL A 26 4.64 -18.45 1.39
N VAL A 27 5.43 -17.68 0.63
CA VAL A 27 6.26 -18.23 -0.46
C VAL A 27 7.50 -18.85 0.15
N PRO A 28 7.76 -20.16 -0.07
CA PRO A 28 8.95 -20.79 0.47
C PRO A 28 10.24 -20.18 -0.09
N ASP A 29 11.23 -20.00 0.77
CA ASP A 29 12.60 -19.70 0.34
C ASP A 29 13.10 -20.86 -0.54
N GLY A 30 13.37 -20.59 -1.80
CA GLY A 30 13.78 -21.60 -2.79
C GLY A 30 15.07 -21.22 -3.52
N ASP A 31 15.73 -22.23 -4.07
CA ASP A 31 16.97 -22.05 -4.86
C ASP A 31 16.81 -21.25 -6.17
N SER A 32 15.57 -21.03 -6.60
CA SER A 32 15.24 -20.16 -7.73
C SER A 32 14.39 -19.01 -7.22
N ALA A 33 14.97 -17.82 -7.18
CA ALA A 33 14.25 -16.60 -6.81
C ALA A 33 12.99 -16.44 -7.70
N GLN A 34 11.83 -16.71 -7.13
CA GLN A 34 10.57 -16.40 -7.76
C GLN A 34 10.44 -14.89 -7.72
N GLN A 35 10.25 -14.25 -8.86
CA GLN A 35 10.17 -12.80 -8.95
C GLN A 35 8.74 -12.29 -8.73
N VAL A 36 7.75 -13.11 -9.06
CA VAL A 36 6.34 -12.72 -9.07
C VAL A 36 5.45 -13.90 -8.66
N ALA A 37 4.44 -13.61 -7.86
CA ALA A 37 3.29 -14.49 -7.65
C ALA A 37 2.06 -13.97 -8.39
N VAL A 38 1.12 -14.86 -8.69
CA VAL A 38 -0.16 -14.53 -9.34
C VAL A 38 -1.27 -14.98 -8.39
N LEU A 39 -2.06 -14.03 -7.93
CA LEU A 39 -3.19 -14.30 -7.05
C LEU A 39 -4.51 -14.20 -7.83
N ALA A 40 -5.30 -15.27 -7.80
CA ALA A 40 -6.69 -15.27 -8.25
C ALA A 40 -7.59 -15.07 -7.01
N ASP A 41 -7.81 -13.83 -6.67
CA ASP A 41 -8.59 -13.41 -5.51
C ASP A 41 -10.11 -13.32 -5.81
N ILE A 42 -10.86 -12.83 -4.84
CA ILE A 42 -12.32 -12.68 -4.94
C ILE A 42 -12.75 -11.85 -6.15
N PRO A 43 -12.16 -10.66 -6.44
CA PRO A 43 -12.50 -9.89 -7.64
C PRO A 43 -12.33 -10.67 -8.95
N VAL A 44 -11.29 -11.50 -9.04
CA VAL A 44 -11.08 -12.38 -10.22
C VAL A 44 -12.16 -13.46 -10.29
N ALA A 45 -12.49 -14.10 -9.16
CA ALA A 45 -13.46 -15.20 -9.10
C ALA A 45 -14.85 -14.76 -9.54
N TYR A 46 -15.23 -13.53 -9.26
CA TYR A 46 -16.52 -12.94 -9.67
C TYR A 46 -16.45 -12.21 -11.04
N GLY A 47 -15.32 -12.23 -11.73
CA GLY A 47 -15.18 -11.63 -13.05
C GLY A 47 -15.13 -10.10 -13.03
N GLY A 48 -14.98 -9.48 -11.87
CA GLY A 48 -14.92 -8.02 -11.71
C GLY A 48 -13.56 -7.41 -12.05
N SER A 49 -12.48 -8.22 -12.02
CA SER A 49 -11.12 -7.73 -12.26
C SER A 49 -10.22 -8.81 -12.84
N GLY A 50 -9.02 -8.41 -13.29
CA GLY A 50 -7.96 -9.34 -13.69
C GLY A 50 -7.14 -9.83 -12.51
N PRO A 51 -6.30 -10.88 -12.70
CA PRO A 51 -5.45 -11.43 -11.65
C PRO A 51 -4.49 -10.37 -11.10
N LEU A 52 -4.22 -10.49 -9.79
CA LEU A 52 -3.29 -9.65 -9.08
C LEU A 52 -1.89 -10.27 -9.17
N LEU A 53 -0.94 -9.53 -9.74
CA LEU A 53 0.48 -9.86 -9.69
C LEU A 53 1.06 -9.27 -8.41
N ILE A 54 1.87 -10.07 -7.71
CA ILE A 54 2.57 -9.65 -6.48
C ILE A 54 4.07 -9.68 -6.74
N ASP A 55 4.72 -8.58 -6.46
CA ASP A 55 6.18 -8.47 -6.47
C ASP A 55 6.77 -9.30 -5.32
N LEU A 56 7.74 -10.15 -5.64
CA LEU A 56 8.46 -10.94 -4.64
C LEU A 56 9.95 -10.54 -4.56
N ALA A 57 10.40 -9.66 -5.46
CA ALA A 57 11.82 -9.34 -5.61
C ALA A 57 12.16 -7.88 -5.31
N GLY A 58 11.50 -6.92 -5.97
CA GLY A 58 11.83 -5.49 -5.86
C GLY A 58 11.24 -4.83 -4.62
N ALA A 59 9.92 -4.94 -4.46
CA ALA A 59 9.18 -4.47 -3.29
C ALA A 59 8.18 -5.57 -2.89
N PRO A 60 8.62 -6.56 -2.09
CA PRO A 60 7.81 -7.71 -1.76
C PRO A 60 6.44 -7.33 -1.17
N GLY A 61 5.38 -7.96 -1.69
CA GLY A 61 4.01 -7.68 -1.28
C GLY A 61 3.30 -6.59 -2.10
N ARG A 62 4.02 -5.80 -2.88
CA ARG A 62 3.41 -4.81 -3.79
C ARG A 62 2.66 -5.49 -4.91
N GLY A 63 1.45 -5.01 -5.21
CA GLY A 63 0.54 -5.61 -6.18
C GLY A 63 0.25 -4.74 -7.40
N VAL A 64 -0.14 -5.38 -8.50
CA VAL A 64 -0.72 -4.75 -9.68
C VAL A 64 -1.65 -5.73 -10.39
N ARG A 65 -2.80 -5.28 -10.77
CA ARG A 65 -3.74 -6.10 -11.55
C ARG A 65 -3.40 -6.07 -13.02
N VAL A 66 -3.59 -7.18 -13.70
CA VAL A 66 -3.33 -7.28 -15.14
C VAL A 66 -4.53 -7.86 -15.88
N PRO A 67 -4.80 -7.44 -17.14
CA PRO A 67 -5.85 -8.08 -17.92
C PRO A 67 -5.55 -9.58 -18.09
N SER A 68 -6.52 -10.45 -17.79
CA SER A 68 -6.36 -11.91 -17.88
C SER A 68 -5.84 -12.37 -19.23
N ALA A 69 -6.31 -11.73 -20.32
CA ALA A 69 -5.87 -12.05 -21.68
C ALA A 69 -4.39 -11.72 -21.96
N ARG A 70 -3.77 -10.85 -21.15
CA ARG A 70 -2.37 -10.41 -21.29
C ARG A 70 -1.45 -11.03 -20.26
N LEU A 71 -1.96 -11.85 -19.35
CA LEU A 71 -1.17 -12.41 -18.25
C LEU A 71 0.10 -13.11 -18.75
N GLY A 72 -0.02 -14.00 -19.74
CA GLY A 72 1.11 -14.74 -20.28
C GLY A 72 2.18 -13.85 -20.93
N GLU A 73 1.75 -12.85 -21.72
CA GLU A 73 2.64 -11.85 -22.33
C GLU A 73 3.42 -11.07 -21.27
N ILE A 74 2.72 -10.59 -20.23
CA ILE A 74 3.31 -9.82 -19.15
C ILE A 74 4.32 -10.65 -18.34
N LEU A 75 3.98 -11.89 -18.00
CA LEU A 75 4.89 -12.78 -17.28
C LEU A 75 6.17 -13.09 -18.07
N ILE A 76 6.05 -13.30 -19.39
CA ILE A 76 7.20 -13.47 -20.27
C ILE A 76 8.07 -12.20 -20.28
N ALA A 77 7.44 -11.02 -20.37
CA ALA A 77 8.15 -9.75 -20.40
C ALA A 77 8.88 -9.46 -19.07
N LEU A 78 8.26 -9.78 -17.93
CA LEU A 78 8.90 -9.68 -16.60
C LEU A 78 10.09 -10.63 -16.49
N THR A 79 9.92 -11.90 -16.88
CA THR A 79 10.97 -12.91 -16.79
C THR A 79 12.16 -12.60 -17.71
N SER A 80 11.90 -12.03 -18.88
CA SER A 80 12.95 -11.62 -19.83
C SER A 80 13.61 -10.27 -19.47
N GLY A 81 13.06 -9.53 -18.49
CA GLY A 81 13.53 -8.21 -18.13
C GLY A 81 13.18 -7.11 -19.14
N THR A 82 12.30 -7.39 -20.11
CA THR A 82 11.81 -6.37 -21.06
C THR A 82 10.74 -5.47 -20.46
N LEU A 83 10.16 -5.89 -19.33
CA LEU A 83 9.24 -5.14 -18.49
C LEU A 83 9.68 -5.31 -17.04
N THR A 84 9.60 -4.25 -16.24
CA THR A 84 9.86 -4.29 -14.80
C THR A 84 8.57 -4.16 -14.01
N PHE A 85 8.57 -4.60 -12.73
CA PHE A 85 7.40 -4.44 -11.88
C PHE A 85 7.09 -2.95 -11.63
N ASP A 86 8.13 -2.11 -11.52
CA ASP A 86 7.95 -0.65 -11.42
C ASP A 86 7.24 -0.04 -12.62
N GLN A 87 7.49 -0.54 -13.83
CA GLN A 87 6.77 -0.09 -15.03
C GLN A 87 5.29 -0.51 -14.98
N LEU A 88 4.98 -1.71 -14.47
CA LEU A 88 3.59 -2.12 -14.28
C LEU A 88 2.86 -1.19 -13.32
N VAL A 89 3.44 -0.94 -12.14
CA VAL A 89 2.86 -0.05 -11.12
C VAL A 89 2.76 1.38 -11.64
N ARG A 90 3.79 1.88 -12.33
CA ARG A 90 3.79 3.23 -12.92
C ARG A 90 2.61 3.44 -13.88
N ASP A 91 2.31 2.43 -14.69
CA ASP A 91 1.35 2.53 -15.80
C ASP A 91 -0.03 1.92 -15.47
N MET A 92 -0.29 1.55 -14.21
CA MET A 92 -1.62 1.16 -13.77
C MET A 92 -2.55 2.38 -13.67
N ASP A 93 -3.85 2.16 -13.72
CA ASP A 93 -4.87 3.17 -13.42
C ASP A 93 -5.21 3.21 -11.92
N VAL A 94 -6.17 4.04 -11.56
CA VAL A 94 -6.61 4.21 -10.16
C VAL A 94 -7.17 2.92 -9.54
N THR A 95 -7.68 2.00 -10.37
CA THR A 95 -8.16 0.68 -9.92
C THR A 95 -7.05 -0.35 -9.77
N GLY A 96 -5.79 0.07 -9.93
CA GLY A 96 -4.62 -0.82 -9.88
C GLY A 96 -4.44 -1.69 -11.13
N MET A 97 -5.20 -1.45 -12.21
CA MET A 97 -5.12 -2.23 -13.44
C MET A 97 -4.06 -1.69 -14.40
N TYR A 98 -3.10 -2.52 -14.79
CA TYR A 98 -2.10 -2.17 -15.79
C TYR A 98 -2.72 -1.89 -17.17
N GLN A 99 -2.45 -0.73 -17.72
CA GLN A 99 -3.03 -0.22 -18.97
C GLN A 99 -2.07 -0.32 -20.17
N GLY A 100 -0.87 -0.84 -20.01
CA GLY A 100 0.22 -0.74 -21.00
C GLY A 100 1.04 0.54 -20.76
N ASP A 101 2.13 0.70 -21.51
CA ASP A 101 2.98 1.89 -21.41
C ASP A 101 2.18 3.16 -21.72
N ARG A 102 2.06 4.02 -20.71
CA ARG A 102 1.37 5.31 -20.77
C ARG A 102 2.31 6.49 -20.96
N GLY A 103 3.60 6.24 -21.13
CA GLY A 103 4.62 7.27 -21.27
C GLY A 103 4.81 8.11 -19.99
N ARG A 104 4.41 7.60 -18.83
CA ARG A 104 4.62 8.28 -17.54
C ARG A 104 6.10 8.32 -17.21
N PRO A 105 6.60 9.36 -16.52
CA PRO A 105 7.99 9.41 -16.08
C PRO A 105 8.31 8.23 -15.15
N ALA A 106 9.56 7.78 -15.17
CA ALA A 106 10.01 6.77 -14.24
C ALA A 106 9.90 7.28 -12.79
N PHE A 107 9.64 6.38 -11.86
CA PHE A 107 9.70 6.74 -10.45
C PHE A 107 11.10 7.27 -10.10
N PRO A 108 11.20 8.28 -9.24
CA PRO A 108 12.49 8.72 -8.74
C PRO A 108 13.18 7.52 -8.06
N ALA A 109 14.49 7.39 -8.29
CA ALA A 109 15.26 6.38 -7.59
C ALA A 109 15.16 6.64 -6.07
N PRO A 110 14.90 5.62 -5.24
CA PRO A 110 14.86 5.79 -3.79
C PRO A 110 16.20 6.35 -3.30
N ALA A 111 16.15 7.36 -2.44
CA ALA A 111 17.35 8.00 -1.89
C ALA A 111 18.18 7.05 -1.01
N ALA A 112 17.55 6.01 -0.45
CA ALA A 112 18.19 4.99 0.38
C ALA A 112 18.38 3.67 -0.41
N PRO A 113 19.38 2.86 -0.06
CA PRO A 113 19.60 1.59 -0.71
C PRO A 113 18.35 0.69 -0.56
N PRO A 114 17.94 0.02 -1.64
CA PRO A 114 16.67 -0.75 -1.69
C PRO A 114 16.62 -1.97 -0.78
N HIS A 115 17.63 -2.22 0.03
CA HIS A 115 17.80 -3.43 0.85
C HIS A 115 17.83 -3.16 2.36
N ARG A 116 17.30 -2.02 2.85
CA ARG A 116 17.12 -1.88 4.29
C ARG A 116 16.00 -2.85 4.71
N ALA A 117 16.34 -3.81 5.58
CA ALA A 117 15.34 -4.66 6.20
C ALA A 117 14.58 -3.82 7.24
N PHE A 118 13.30 -3.59 7.03
CA PHE A 118 12.42 -2.97 8.01
C PHE A 118 11.88 -4.04 8.97
N PRO A 119 11.63 -3.69 10.24
CA PRO A 119 10.93 -4.60 11.14
C PRO A 119 9.47 -4.76 10.74
N VAL A 120 8.83 -5.81 11.22
CA VAL A 120 7.39 -6.01 11.06
C VAL A 120 6.64 -4.89 11.78
N LEU A 121 5.60 -4.36 11.16
CA LEU A 121 4.73 -3.35 11.74
C LEU A 121 3.95 -3.92 12.94
N PRO A 122 3.55 -3.07 13.89
CA PRO A 122 2.76 -3.54 15.04
C PRO A 122 1.43 -4.15 14.59
N ALA A 123 1.09 -5.30 15.17
CA ALA A 123 -0.22 -5.93 14.95
C ALA A 123 -1.35 -5.02 15.49
N THR A 124 -2.33 -4.73 14.64
CA THR A 124 -3.54 -3.96 15.00
C THR A 124 -4.64 -4.24 14.00
N ASP A 125 -5.89 -4.25 14.45
CA ASP A 125 -7.08 -4.30 13.59
C ASP A 125 -7.61 -2.89 13.23
N ALA A 126 -6.79 -1.87 13.44
CA ALA A 126 -7.08 -0.48 13.10
C ALA A 126 -6.04 0.08 12.11
N ALA A 127 -6.13 1.36 11.80
CA ALA A 127 -5.12 2.05 11.00
C ALA A 127 -3.80 2.22 11.77
N LEU A 128 -2.70 2.35 11.03
CA LEU A 128 -1.38 2.75 11.54
C LEU A 128 -1.00 4.13 10.99
N LEU A 129 -0.45 4.98 11.85
CA LEU A 129 0.26 6.20 11.47
C LEU A 129 1.75 5.99 11.70
N VAL A 130 2.51 5.86 10.62
CA VAL A 130 3.95 5.54 10.68
C VAL A 130 4.77 6.77 10.30
N ARG A 131 5.65 7.20 11.19
CA ARG A 131 6.64 8.26 10.90
C ARG A 131 7.78 7.67 10.08
N THR A 132 8.01 8.24 8.88
CA THR A 132 9.09 7.79 7.97
C THR A 132 10.10 8.89 7.66
N CYS A 133 9.85 10.14 8.09
CA CYS A 133 10.78 11.25 8.02
C CYS A 133 11.00 11.84 9.42
N PHE A 134 12.26 11.95 9.82
CA PHE A 134 12.67 12.35 11.17
C PHE A 134 13.45 13.67 11.21
N ASP A 135 13.41 14.44 10.13
CA ASP A 135 14.16 15.71 10.01
C ASP A 135 13.41 16.89 10.62
N ASP A 136 12.11 16.76 10.90
CA ASP A 136 11.26 17.82 11.45
C ASP A 136 10.47 17.32 12.67
N GLU A 137 11.01 17.53 13.85
CA GLU A 137 10.38 17.15 15.12
C GLU A 137 9.17 18.05 15.46
N ASP A 138 9.29 19.35 15.19
CA ASP A 138 8.22 20.30 15.44
C ASP A 138 7.03 20.03 14.48
N GLY A 139 7.32 19.71 13.22
CA GLY A 139 6.32 19.29 12.24
C GLY A 139 5.60 18.01 12.64
N TRP A 140 6.33 17.04 13.21
CA TRP A 140 5.72 15.82 13.75
C TRP A 140 4.75 16.09 14.89
N HIS A 141 5.17 16.88 15.89
CA HIS A 141 4.29 17.25 16.99
C HIS A 141 3.06 18.05 16.53
N ALA A 142 3.25 18.92 15.53
CA ALA A 142 2.13 19.67 14.94
C ALA A 142 1.17 18.76 14.17
N LEU A 143 1.65 17.73 13.47
CA LEU A 143 0.80 16.71 12.83
C LEU A 143 -0.03 15.96 13.87
N LEU A 144 0.60 15.48 14.96
CA LEU A 144 -0.13 14.80 16.04
C LEU A 144 -1.20 15.71 16.66
N ALA A 145 -0.90 17.00 16.83
CA ALA A 145 -1.89 17.99 17.33
C ALA A 145 -3.06 18.17 16.36
N ASP A 146 -2.81 18.21 15.03
CA ASP A 146 -3.87 18.27 14.02
C ASP A 146 -4.75 17.01 14.02
N LEU A 147 -4.20 15.88 14.47
CA LEU A 147 -4.88 14.59 14.63
C LEU A 147 -5.43 14.38 16.06
N HIS A 148 -5.68 15.46 16.80
CA HIS A 148 -6.25 15.49 18.17
C HIS A 148 -5.32 14.96 19.27
N GLY A 149 -4.02 14.87 18.99
CA GLY A 149 -3.01 14.37 19.94
C GLY A 149 -2.93 12.86 20.02
N ALA A 150 -1.81 12.37 20.55
CA ALA A 150 -1.63 10.96 20.84
C ALA A 150 -1.87 10.72 22.34
N ASP A 151 -2.62 9.66 22.67
CA ASP A 151 -2.85 9.21 24.04
C ASP A 151 -1.60 8.54 24.64
N GLU A 152 -1.65 8.19 25.95
CA GLU A 152 -0.55 7.51 26.65
C GLU A 152 -0.22 6.13 26.06
N LYS A 153 -1.13 5.54 25.31
CA LYS A 153 -0.95 4.22 24.64
C LYS A 153 -0.44 4.35 23.21
N GLY A 154 -0.25 5.58 22.73
CA GLY A 154 0.21 5.88 21.37
C GLY A 154 -0.90 5.78 20.32
N TRP A 155 -2.14 6.16 20.64
CA TRP A 155 -3.24 6.26 19.69
C TRP A 155 -3.62 7.71 19.44
N VAL A 156 -3.85 8.06 18.17
CA VAL A 156 -4.52 9.30 17.78
C VAL A 156 -6.02 9.05 17.61
N GLY A 157 -6.84 10.04 17.94
CA GLY A 157 -8.28 10.01 17.74
C GLY A 157 -9.08 9.10 18.70
N ALA A 158 -8.44 8.43 19.66
CA ALA A 158 -9.10 7.46 20.51
C ALA A 158 -9.96 8.10 21.64
N ASP A 159 -9.62 9.29 22.09
CA ASP A 159 -10.25 9.96 23.23
C ASP A 159 -11.32 11.00 22.79
N LEU A 160 -11.77 10.94 21.55
CA LEU A 160 -12.77 11.89 21.04
C LEU A 160 -14.17 11.55 21.56
N ASP A 161 -14.91 12.57 21.97
CA ASP A 161 -16.32 12.41 22.29
C ASP A 161 -17.10 12.10 21.00
N PRO A 162 -17.87 10.98 20.94
CA PRO A 162 -18.67 10.63 19.77
C PRO A 162 -19.63 11.74 19.32
N ASP A 163 -20.12 12.57 20.26
CA ASP A 163 -21.02 13.66 19.95
C ASP A 163 -20.30 14.88 19.32
N GLU A 164 -18.98 14.94 19.39
CA GLU A 164 -18.13 15.98 18.77
C GLU A 164 -17.54 15.57 17.43
N ILE A 165 -17.77 14.32 16.98
CA ILE A 165 -17.23 13.83 15.72
C ILE A 165 -17.92 14.51 14.53
N ASP A 166 -17.12 15.23 13.73
CA ASP A 166 -17.55 15.75 12.45
C ASP A 166 -17.62 14.61 11.41
N VAL A 167 -18.84 14.23 11.02
CA VAL A 167 -19.06 13.16 10.03
C VAL A 167 -18.52 13.48 8.63
N GLU A 168 -18.30 14.76 8.31
CA GLU A 168 -17.69 15.17 7.04
C GLU A 168 -16.15 15.08 7.07
N ASN A 169 -15.57 15.21 8.27
CA ASN A 169 -14.14 15.08 8.50
C ASN A 169 -13.90 14.10 9.66
N TYR A 170 -14.25 12.84 9.44
CA TYR A 170 -14.10 11.79 10.43
C TYR A 170 -12.64 11.73 10.92
N PRO A 171 -12.39 11.73 12.24
CA PRO A 171 -11.04 11.73 12.77
C PRO A 171 -10.32 10.43 12.46
N LEU A 172 -9.02 10.52 12.21
CA LEU A 172 -8.19 9.34 12.06
C LEU A 172 -8.02 8.65 13.42
N MET A 173 -8.53 7.43 13.55
CA MET A 173 -8.22 6.53 14.65
C MET A 173 -7.08 5.61 14.23
N ALA A 174 -5.88 5.84 14.74
CA ALA A 174 -4.70 5.07 14.35
C ALA A 174 -3.72 4.88 15.51
N ARG A 175 -3.04 3.73 15.49
CA ARG A 175 -1.89 3.51 16.35
C ARG A 175 -0.66 4.20 15.74
N VAL A 176 -0.01 5.02 16.54
CA VAL A 176 1.20 5.75 16.15
C VAL A 176 2.42 4.84 16.23
N VAL A 177 3.24 4.88 15.20
CA VAL A 177 4.54 4.20 15.11
C VAL A 177 5.61 5.27 14.87
N ASP A 178 6.22 5.72 15.96
CA ASP A 178 7.31 6.70 15.97
C ASP A 178 8.63 5.97 16.31
N ASP A 179 9.17 5.26 15.30
CA ASP A 179 10.40 4.48 15.44
C ASP A 179 11.29 4.69 14.22
N ARG A 180 12.52 5.19 14.45
CA ARG A 180 13.53 5.40 13.40
C ARG A 180 13.89 4.14 12.60
N ALA A 181 13.50 2.97 13.06
CA ALA A 181 13.65 1.75 12.29
C ALA A 181 12.85 1.81 10.97
N PHE A 182 11.80 2.64 10.89
CA PHE A 182 10.97 2.86 9.70
C PHE A 182 11.36 4.12 8.90
N GLU A 183 12.49 4.77 9.21
CA GLU A 183 12.98 5.92 8.43
C GLU A 183 13.16 5.53 6.96
N ASP A 184 12.66 6.36 6.03
CA ASP A 184 12.66 6.14 4.58
C ASP A 184 11.81 4.96 4.08
N LEU A 185 10.92 4.39 4.89
CA LEU A 185 9.98 3.36 4.45
C LEU A 185 9.13 3.87 3.29
N GLN A 186 9.17 3.14 2.17
CA GLN A 186 8.41 3.48 0.97
C GLN A 186 7.06 2.77 0.93
N PRO A 187 6.01 3.36 0.33
CA PRO A 187 4.67 2.77 0.26
C PRO A 187 4.65 1.33 -0.26
N GLY A 188 5.39 1.04 -1.33
CA GLY A 188 5.44 -0.30 -1.91
C GLY A 188 6.04 -1.39 -1.01
N GLN A 189 6.73 -1.01 0.07
CA GLN A 189 7.34 -1.94 1.02
C GLN A 189 6.40 -2.28 2.19
N VAL A 190 5.37 -1.45 2.42
CA VAL A 190 4.45 -1.58 3.56
C VAL A 190 3.71 -2.91 3.59
N PRO A 191 3.15 -3.44 2.49
CA PRO A 191 2.31 -4.64 2.54
C PRO A 191 3.01 -5.87 3.13
N ALA A 192 4.31 -6.05 2.84
CA ALA A 192 5.08 -7.18 3.37
C ALA A 192 5.41 -7.07 4.87
N LEU A 193 5.23 -5.89 5.46
CA LEU A 193 5.54 -5.62 6.86
C LEU A 193 4.31 -5.73 7.77
N VAL A 194 3.11 -5.79 7.20
CA VAL A 194 1.86 -5.95 7.96
C VAL A 194 1.73 -7.41 8.39
N PRO A 195 1.52 -7.69 9.69
CA PRO A 195 1.32 -9.04 10.18
C PRO A 195 0.11 -9.71 9.52
N PRO A 196 0.23 -10.97 9.03
CA PRO A 196 -0.85 -11.64 8.31
C PRO A 196 -2.02 -12.08 9.21
N GLU A 197 -1.83 -12.10 10.52
CA GLU A 197 -2.82 -12.54 11.50
C GLU A 197 -3.81 -11.46 11.95
N VAL A 198 -3.62 -10.22 11.51
CA VAL A 198 -4.49 -9.09 11.85
C VAL A 198 -5.01 -8.40 10.60
N HIS A 199 -6.14 -7.73 10.74
CA HIS A 199 -6.75 -6.96 9.66
C HIS A 199 -6.44 -5.46 9.83
N THR A 200 -5.18 -5.07 9.60
CA THR A 200 -4.82 -3.63 9.58
C THR A 200 -5.57 -2.93 8.46
N THR A 201 -6.41 -1.95 8.80
CA THR A 201 -7.31 -1.29 7.84
C THR A 201 -6.55 -0.45 6.82
N LEU A 202 -5.56 0.32 7.28
CA LEU A 202 -4.82 1.29 6.48
C LEU A 202 -3.46 1.57 7.13
N VAL A 203 -2.47 1.86 6.30
CA VAL A 203 -1.20 2.46 6.78
C VAL A 203 -1.05 3.85 6.17
N ALA A 204 -0.91 4.86 7.02
CA ALA A 204 -0.63 6.24 6.66
C ALA A 204 0.83 6.57 7.01
N LEU A 205 1.59 7.05 6.04
CA LEU A 205 2.99 7.43 6.21
C LEU A 205 3.10 8.94 6.38
N ALA A 206 3.76 9.38 7.45
CA ALA A 206 4.21 10.75 7.64
C ALA A 206 5.62 10.87 7.06
N ASP A 207 5.71 11.18 5.79
CA ASP A 207 6.95 11.27 5.01
C ASP A 207 7.46 12.71 4.88
N ALA A 208 8.52 12.94 4.11
CA ALA A 208 9.09 14.27 3.91
C ALA A 208 8.08 15.28 3.33
N ARG A 209 7.13 14.82 2.51
CA ARG A 209 6.06 15.64 1.95
C ARG A 209 5.11 16.15 3.05
N THR A 210 4.80 15.32 4.02
CA THR A 210 3.94 15.67 5.17
C THR A 210 4.43 16.94 5.86
N PHE A 211 5.73 17.09 5.98
CA PHE A 211 6.35 18.23 6.66
C PHE A 211 6.67 19.41 5.74
N ALA A 212 6.80 19.16 4.43
CA ALA A 212 7.10 20.20 3.44
C ALA A 212 5.85 20.91 2.90
N GLU A 213 4.69 20.26 2.86
CA GLU A 213 3.49 20.78 2.23
C GLU A 213 2.46 21.29 3.27
N ALA A 214 1.74 22.36 2.89
CA ALA A 214 0.66 22.89 3.72
C ALA A 214 -0.46 21.85 3.88
N GLY A 215 -1.07 21.78 5.08
CA GLY A 215 -2.12 20.81 5.39
C GLY A 215 -1.59 19.43 5.76
N ARG A 216 -0.27 19.25 5.83
CA ARG A 216 0.43 18.03 6.25
C ARG A 216 -0.19 16.78 5.64
N PRO A 217 -0.17 16.65 4.30
CA PRO A 217 -0.76 15.49 3.66
C PRO A 217 -0.06 14.21 4.10
N LEU A 218 -0.82 13.13 4.21
CA LEU A 218 -0.30 11.80 4.51
C LEU A 218 -0.29 10.94 3.25
N THR A 219 0.75 10.14 3.08
CA THR A 219 0.80 9.11 2.06
C THR A 219 0.13 7.85 2.61
N VAL A 220 -1.10 7.59 2.15
CA VAL A 220 -1.85 6.39 2.55
C VAL A 220 -1.58 5.24 1.60
N VAL A 221 -1.59 4.01 2.12
CA VAL A 221 -1.20 2.82 1.38
C VAL A 221 -2.32 1.79 1.41
N ASP A 222 -2.75 1.35 0.23
CA ASP A 222 -3.67 0.22 0.09
C ASP A 222 -2.99 -1.09 0.50
N LEU A 223 -3.71 -1.92 1.24
CA LEU A 223 -3.21 -3.21 1.71
C LEU A 223 -3.92 -4.40 1.04
N TYR A 224 -5.07 -4.19 0.41
CA TYR A 224 -5.98 -5.27 0.00
C TYR A 224 -6.28 -5.31 -1.49
N ASP A 225 -6.83 -4.25 -2.07
CA ASP A 225 -7.28 -4.24 -3.46
C ASP A 225 -6.11 -4.23 -4.45
N THR A 226 -5.17 -3.33 -4.20
CA THR A 226 -3.91 -3.21 -4.94
C THR A 226 -2.78 -2.92 -3.94
N PRO A 227 -2.27 -3.94 -3.24
CA PRO A 227 -1.33 -3.76 -2.14
C PRO A 227 -0.12 -2.91 -2.53
N GLY A 228 0.18 -1.89 -1.70
CA GLY A 228 1.26 -0.95 -1.94
C GLY A 228 0.91 0.19 -2.90
N GLN A 229 -0.34 0.28 -3.38
CA GLN A 229 -0.83 1.44 -4.11
C GLN A 229 -0.93 2.63 -3.16
N PRO A 230 -0.24 3.74 -3.41
CA PRO A 230 -0.32 4.90 -2.55
C PRO A 230 -1.26 5.96 -3.10
N ALA A 231 -1.78 6.77 -2.18
CA ALA A 231 -2.42 8.04 -2.50
C ALA A 231 -2.02 9.09 -1.46
N VAL A 232 -2.01 10.34 -1.86
CA VAL A 232 -1.68 11.47 -0.97
C VAL A 232 -2.94 12.23 -0.65
N LEU A 233 -3.31 12.26 0.63
CA LEU A 233 -4.51 12.92 1.13
C LEU A 233 -4.15 13.97 2.19
N PRO A 234 -4.89 15.09 2.26
CA PRO A 234 -4.83 15.97 3.42
C PRO A 234 -5.07 15.17 4.72
N CYS A 235 -4.34 15.47 5.80
CA CYS A 235 -4.40 14.67 7.03
C CYS A 235 -5.82 14.57 7.60
N ASN A 236 -6.64 15.61 7.46
CA ASN A 236 -8.05 15.63 7.92
C ASN A 236 -9.01 14.78 7.08
N LYS A 237 -8.57 14.19 5.96
CA LYS A 237 -9.38 13.29 5.11
C LYS A 237 -9.07 11.81 5.32
N VAL A 238 -7.94 11.51 5.97
CA VAL A 238 -7.46 10.13 6.13
C VAL A 238 -8.37 9.33 7.06
N GLY A 239 -8.96 9.95 8.07
CA GLY A 239 -9.91 9.30 8.97
C GLY A 239 -11.18 8.82 8.24
N SER A 240 -11.73 9.65 7.36
CA SER A 240 -12.88 9.26 6.54
C SER A 240 -12.55 8.09 5.61
N LEU A 241 -11.35 8.07 5.02
CA LEU A 241 -10.87 6.92 4.24
C LEU A 241 -10.80 5.67 5.11
N ALA A 242 -10.11 5.73 6.26
CA ALA A 242 -9.94 4.58 7.14
C ALA A 242 -11.30 4.00 7.60
N CYS A 243 -12.23 4.86 8.00
CA CYS A 243 -13.57 4.46 8.42
C CYS A 243 -14.34 3.74 7.29
N ASN A 244 -14.32 4.28 6.08
CA ASN A 244 -15.05 3.68 4.95
C ASN A 244 -14.45 2.33 4.52
N LEU A 245 -13.13 2.17 4.57
CA LEU A 245 -12.47 0.89 4.31
C LEU A 245 -12.82 -0.14 5.39
N GLU A 246 -12.84 0.26 6.67
CA GLU A 246 -13.14 -0.63 7.80
C GLU A 246 -14.55 -1.22 7.71
N ILE A 247 -15.53 -0.41 7.33
CA ILE A 247 -16.92 -0.85 7.19
C ILE A 247 -17.26 -1.38 5.78
N ALA A 248 -16.26 -1.51 4.90
CA ALA A 248 -16.42 -1.94 3.50
C ALA A 248 -17.49 -1.13 2.72
N ASN A 249 -17.57 0.18 2.98
CA ASN A 249 -18.50 1.08 2.31
C ASN A 249 -17.95 1.62 0.99
N MET A 250 -16.62 1.78 0.90
CA MET A 250 -15.91 2.22 -0.31
C MET A 250 -14.60 1.46 -0.45
N ASP A 251 -14.19 1.21 -1.68
CA ASP A 251 -12.89 0.67 -2.00
C ASP A 251 -11.81 1.79 -2.05
N PHE A 252 -10.55 1.44 -1.84
CA PHE A 252 -9.44 2.40 -1.84
C PHE A 252 -9.39 3.22 -3.13
N HIS A 253 -9.59 2.58 -4.28
CA HIS A 253 -9.52 3.23 -5.59
C HIS A 253 -10.60 4.31 -5.79
N GLU A 254 -11.74 4.23 -5.11
CA GLU A 254 -12.81 5.25 -5.19
C GLU A 254 -12.36 6.56 -4.52
N PHE A 255 -11.53 6.47 -3.46
CA PHE A 255 -10.88 7.66 -2.89
C PHE A 255 -9.79 8.21 -3.79
N VAL A 256 -8.95 7.34 -4.38
CA VAL A 256 -7.89 7.77 -5.31
C VAL A 256 -8.45 8.50 -6.53
N ALA A 257 -9.64 8.14 -6.96
CA ALA A 257 -10.33 8.77 -8.08
C ALA A 257 -10.96 10.14 -7.75
N GLN A 258 -11.00 10.56 -6.48
CA GLN A 258 -11.57 11.86 -6.09
C GLN A 258 -10.70 13.02 -6.58
N LYS A 259 -11.36 14.15 -6.89
CA LYS A 259 -10.72 15.31 -7.52
C LYS A 259 -9.56 15.91 -6.71
N ASP A 260 -9.64 15.86 -5.38
CA ASP A 260 -8.67 16.48 -4.48
C ASP A 260 -7.61 15.49 -3.97
N VAL A 261 -7.62 14.27 -4.48
CA VAL A 261 -6.66 13.22 -4.16
C VAL A 261 -5.69 13.05 -5.34
N LYS A 262 -4.40 13.07 -5.05
CA LYS A 262 -3.37 12.82 -6.06
C LYS A 262 -2.83 11.41 -5.87
N PRO A 263 -2.96 10.53 -6.86
CA PRO A 263 -2.21 9.29 -6.87
C PRO A 263 -0.72 9.60 -6.79
N TRP A 264 0.01 8.82 -6.02
CA TRP A 264 1.46 9.04 -5.79
C TRP A 264 2.26 9.13 -7.10
N TRP A 265 1.91 8.33 -8.10
CA TRP A 265 2.60 8.35 -9.40
C TRP A 265 2.28 9.58 -10.25
N GLU A 266 1.31 10.39 -9.90
CA GLU A 266 0.98 11.67 -10.54
C GLU A 266 1.55 12.87 -9.79
N ALA A 267 2.05 12.65 -8.59
CA ALA A 267 2.69 13.66 -7.74
C ALA A 267 4.18 13.32 -7.61
N PRO A 268 5.04 13.93 -8.44
CA PRO A 268 6.50 13.71 -8.38
C PRO A 268 7.11 14.24 -7.08
#